data_21ed75f7cdf4dc22ec7f28c318f4644f
#
_entry.id   21ed75f7cdf4dc22ec7f28c318f4644f
#
_cell.length_a   1.000
_cell.length_b   1.000
_cell.length_c   1.000
_cell.angle_alpha   90.00
_cell.angle_beta   90.00
_cell.angle_gamma   90.00
#
_symmetry.space_group_name_H-M   'P 1'
#
loop_
_entity.id
_entity.type
_entity.pdbx_description
1 polymer ?
#
loop_
_entity_poly.entity_id
_entity_poly.type
_entity_poly.pdbx_seq_one_letter_code
_entity_poly.pdbx_strand_id
1 'polypeptide(L)'
;WKLPGVITTSVGYSGGKTINPTYNEVCSGYTGHAEVVRVVWDKKIIDISDLLKMFWECHDPTQKNRQGNDCGTQYRSAIFFNDKSQEEIIINSQKAYQKALEKDNFGEIQTEIKILNKYFYAEEYHQQYLASFGSRQYCSASPTKIKLKDFENCNYKLKDEIWDNFNWEVDKCVLISTNE
;
A
#
# COMPACT_ATOMS: atom_id res chain seq x y z
N TRP A 1 -8.53 -3.67 4.46
CA TRP A 1 -9.19 -4.13 5.70
C TRP A 1 -10.00 -5.43 5.55
N LYS A 2 -10.29 -5.90 4.33
CA LYS A 2 -11.04 -7.15 4.08
C LYS A 2 -10.16 -8.41 4.14
N LEU A 3 -8.85 -8.30 4.18
CA LEU A 3 -8.00 -9.47 4.30
C LEU A 3 -8.20 -10.13 5.66
N PRO A 4 -8.40 -11.46 5.72
CA PRO A 4 -8.45 -12.20 6.97
C PRO A 4 -7.19 -11.91 7.81
N GLY A 5 -7.38 -11.64 9.09
CA GLY A 5 -6.28 -11.32 10.01
C GLY A 5 -5.90 -9.84 10.06
N VAL A 6 -6.39 -8.99 9.18
CA VAL A 6 -6.29 -7.53 9.34
C VAL A 6 -7.27 -7.08 10.43
N ILE A 7 -6.75 -6.47 11.48
CA ILE A 7 -7.54 -6.02 12.64
C ILE A 7 -8.10 -4.63 12.36
N THR A 8 -7.26 -3.72 11.86
CA THR A 8 -7.68 -2.35 11.51
C THR A 8 -6.71 -1.72 10.53
N THR A 9 -7.22 -0.76 9.77
CA THR A 9 -6.43 0.11 8.91
C THR A 9 -6.74 1.57 9.23
N SER A 10 -5.78 2.45 9.00
CA SER A 10 -5.98 3.89 9.04
C SER A 10 -5.13 4.57 8.00
N VAL A 11 -5.59 5.69 7.45
CA VAL A 11 -4.80 6.51 6.55
C VAL A 11 -4.11 7.64 7.31
N GLY A 12 -2.96 8.06 6.81
CA GLY A 12 -2.15 9.07 7.47
C GLY A 12 -0.95 9.50 6.63
N TYR A 13 -0.05 10.20 7.29
CA TYR A 13 1.12 10.82 6.68
C TYR A 13 2.39 10.32 7.35
N SER A 14 3.40 9.97 6.53
CA SER A 14 4.69 9.49 7.03
C SER A 14 5.84 9.83 6.09
N GLY A 15 7.08 9.73 6.59
CA GLY A 15 8.31 9.91 5.82
C GLY A 15 8.76 11.35 5.63
N GLY A 16 7.96 12.32 6.05
CA GLY A 16 8.26 13.76 5.94
C GLY A 16 8.98 14.35 7.17
N LYS A 17 9.08 15.68 7.19
CA LYS A 17 9.86 16.44 8.18
C LYS A 17 8.97 17.19 9.18
N THR A 18 7.74 17.51 8.82
CA THR A 18 6.83 18.31 9.65
C THR A 18 6.14 17.45 10.70
N ILE A 19 5.71 18.09 11.79
CA ILE A 19 4.97 17.42 12.87
C ILE A 19 3.49 17.76 12.72
N ASN A 20 2.62 16.74 12.85
CA ASN A 20 1.18 16.87 12.73
C ASN A 20 0.73 17.68 11.49
N PRO A 21 1.17 17.30 10.27
CA PRO A 21 0.81 18.02 9.08
C PRO A 21 -0.68 17.88 8.80
N THR A 22 -1.28 18.93 8.26
CA THR A 22 -2.62 18.91 7.67
C THR A 22 -2.57 18.38 6.24
N TYR A 23 -3.70 17.94 5.71
CA TYR A 23 -3.85 17.52 4.32
C TYR A 23 -3.35 18.59 3.33
N ASN A 24 -3.76 19.85 3.53
CA ASN A 24 -3.34 20.95 2.65
C ASN A 24 -1.82 21.15 2.66
N GLU A 25 -1.17 21.02 3.82
CA GLU A 25 0.28 21.09 3.91
C GLU A 25 0.95 19.92 3.18
N VAL A 26 0.44 18.71 3.32
CA VAL A 26 0.94 17.52 2.60
C VAL A 26 0.78 17.70 1.10
N CYS A 27 -0.37 18.17 0.62
CA CYS A 27 -0.64 18.45 -0.78
C CYS A 27 0.26 19.53 -1.38
N SER A 28 0.79 20.43 -0.56
CA SER A 28 1.77 21.43 -1.02
C SER A 28 3.10 20.82 -1.49
N GLY A 29 3.39 19.56 -1.08
CA GLY A 29 4.65 18.86 -1.36
C GLY A 29 5.83 19.28 -0.47
N TYR A 30 5.72 20.38 0.31
CA TYR A 30 6.84 20.88 1.14
C TYR A 30 7.08 20.07 2.40
N THR A 31 6.10 19.33 2.90
CA THR A 31 6.23 18.53 4.12
C THR A 31 7.13 17.29 3.92
N GLY A 32 7.22 16.80 2.68
CA GLY A 32 7.93 15.58 2.33
C GLY A 32 7.24 14.29 2.80
N HIS A 33 6.04 14.39 3.39
CA HIS A 33 5.25 13.21 3.75
C HIS A 33 4.67 12.51 2.52
N ALA A 34 4.55 11.18 2.62
CA ALA A 34 3.67 10.39 1.76
C ALA A 34 2.34 10.15 2.45
N GLU A 35 1.27 10.05 1.66
CA GLU A 35 0.00 9.49 2.10
C GLU A 35 0.16 7.97 2.21
N VAL A 36 -0.15 7.42 3.37
CA VAL A 36 0.10 6.01 3.68
C VAL A 36 -1.08 5.36 4.37
N VAL A 37 -1.19 4.06 4.19
CA VAL A 37 -2.11 3.22 4.95
C VAL A 37 -1.33 2.49 6.05
N ARG A 38 -1.72 2.69 7.29
CA ARG A 38 -1.24 1.91 8.42
C ARG A 38 -2.11 0.66 8.56
N VAL A 39 -1.46 -0.49 8.66
CA VAL A 39 -2.14 -1.78 8.83
C VAL A 39 -1.76 -2.38 10.17
N VAL A 40 -2.74 -2.81 10.95
CA VAL A 40 -2.57 -3.61 12.17
C VAL A 40 -3.16 -4.99 11.91
N TRP A 41 -2.40 -6.05 12.16
CA TRP A 41 -2.80 -7.40 11.83
C TRP A 41 -2.45 -8.43 12.90
N ASP A 42 -3.16 -9.55 12.89
CA ASP A 42 -2.86 -10.72 13.72
C ASP A 42 -1.85 -11.63 13.00
N LYS A 43 -0.62 -11.67 13.51
CA LYS A 43 0.46 -12.51 12.97
C LYS A 43 0.15 -14.02 13.01
N LYS A 44 -0.88 -14.47 13.71
CA LYS A 44 -1.30 -15.87 13.69
C LYS A 44 -2.10 -16.23 12.45
N ILE A 45 -2.81 -15.25 11.88
CA ILE A 45 -3.76 -15.43 10.75
C ILE A 45 -3.15 -15.02 9.42
N ILE A 46 -2.44 -13.89 9.39
CA ILE A 46 -1.85 -13.31 8.18
C ILE A 46 -0.37 -13.01 8.41
N ASP A 47 0.44 -13.15 7.39
CA ASP A 47 1.86 -12.84 7.42
C ASP A 47 2.18 -11.52 6.71
N ILE A 48 3.35 -10.95 6.99
CA ILE A 48 3.84 -9.78 6.27
C ILE A 48 3.96 -10.06 4.76
N SER A 49 4.25 -11.30 4.36
CA SER A 49 4.31 -11.71 2.96
C SER A 49 2.98 -11.50 2.23
N ASP A 50 1.86 -11.78 2.90
CA ASP A 50 0.52 -11.54 2.36
C ASP A 50 0.25 -10.04 2.19
N LEU A 51 0.68 -9.23 3.16
CA LEU A 51 0.54 -7.76 3.08
C LEU A 51 1.42 -7.17 1.96
N LEU A 52 2.63 -7.69 1.78
CA LEU A 52 3.52 -7.29 0.69
C LEU A 52 2.95 -7.69 -0.67
N LYS A 53 2.32 -8.87 -0.78
CA LYS A 53 1.61 -9.29 -1.99
C LYS A 53 0.49 -8.30 -2.33
N MET A 54 -0.34 -7.93 -1.35
CA MET A 54 -1.36 -6.91 -1.52
C MET A 54 -0.76 -5.58 -2.00
N PHE A 55 0.31 -5.12 -1.35
CA PHE A 55 0.96 -3.85 -1.68
C PHE A 55 1.48 -3.83 -3.12
N TRP A 56 2.26 -4.84 -3.53
CA TRP A 56 2.85 -4.87 -4.86
C TRP A 56 1.82 -5.01 -5.98
N GLU A 57 0.74 -5.76 -5.74
CA GLU A 57 -0.26 -6.06 -6.76
C GLU A 57 -1.34 -4.97 -6.89
N CYS A 58 -1.54 -4.10 -5.88
CA CYS A 58 -2.64 -3.14 -5.89
C CYS A 58 -2.35 -1.83 -6.65
N HIS A 59 -1.11 -1.57 -7.06
CA HIS A 59 -0.72 -0.35 -7.76
C HIS A 59 0.43 -0.60 -8.74
N ASP A 60 0.85 0.43 -9.47
CA ASP A 60 2.07 0.40 -10.30
C ASP A 60 3.23 1.04 -9.54
N PRO A 61 4.16 0.25 -8.98
CA PRO A 61 5.29 0.77 -8.21
C PRO A 61 6.42 1.37 -9.06
N THR A 62 6.32 1.33 -10.38
CA THR A 62 7.30 1.94 -11.29
C THR A 62 7.05 3.44 -11.51
N GLN A 63 5.91 3.95 -11.06
CA GLN A 63 5.55 5.37 -11.18
C GLN A 63 6.30 6.20 -10.13
N LYS A 64 7.05 7.18 -10.61
CA LYS A 64 7.79 8.09 -9.73
C LYS A 64 6.91 9.24 -9.27
N ASN A 65 6.81 9.47 -7.95
CA ASN A 65 6.03 10.54 -7.33
C ASN A 65 4.60 10.63 -7.90
N ARG A 66 3.96 9.48 -8.07
CA ARG A 66 2.66 9.41 -8.73
C ARG A 66 1.96 8.09 -8.39
N GLN A 67 0.63 8.11 -8.38
CA GLN A 67 -0.20 6.93 -8.42
C GLN A 67 -1.39 7.18 -9.36
N GLY A 68 -1.34 6.60 -10.56
CA GLY A 68 -2.35 6.84 -11.59
C GLY A 68 -2.42 8.32 -11.98
N ASN A 69 -3.57 8.97 -11.77
CA ASN A 69 -3.79 10.39 -12.06
C ASN A 69 -3.27 11.33 -10.98
N ASP A 70 -3.02 10.81 -9.77
CA ASP A 70 -2.56 11.60 -8.63
C ASP A 70 -1.06 11.84 -8.75
N CYS A 71 -0.65 13.08 -8.98
CA CYS A 71 0.74 13.48 -9.17
C CYS A 71 1.23 14.34 -8.01
N GLY A 72 2.40 13.98 -7.47
CA GLY A 72 3.04 14.68 -6.35
C GLY A 72 3.84 13.72 -5.48
N THR A 73 4.79 14.26 -4.72
CA THR A 73 5.64 13.46 -3.82
C THR A 73 4.82 12.74 -2.75
N GLN A 74 3.67 13.27 -2.36
CA GLN A 74 2.76 12.66 -1.40
C GLN A 74 2.13 11.35 -1.90
N TYR A 75 2.06 11.16 -3.22
CA TYR A 75 1.51 9.95 -3.85
C TYR A 75 2.57 8.94 -4.29
N ARG A 76 3.82 9.13 -3.86
CA ARG A 76 4.88 8.17 -4.16
C ARG A 76 4.61 6.82 -3.53
N SER A 77 5.00 5.77 -4.22
CA SER A 77 5.02 4.42 -3.65
C SER A 77 6.02 4.35 -2.49
N ALA A 78 5.59 3.88 -1.32
CA ALA A 78 6.46 3.79 -0.14
C ALA A 78 6.05 2.66 0.81
N ILE A 79 7.03 2.03 1.43
CA ILE A 79 6.88 1.09 2.55
C ILE A 79 7.65 1.65 3.74
N PHE A 80 6.93 1.95 4.82
CA PHE A 80 7.52 2.32 6.10
C PHE A 80 7.31 1.19 7.10
N PHE A 81 8.38 0.68 7.68
CA PHE A 81 8.36 -0.43 8.63
C PHE A 81 8.94 0.00 9.99
N ASN A 82 8.40 -0.54 11.07
CA ASN A 82 8.80 -0.18 12.44
C ASN A 82 9.66 -1.27 13.14
N ASP A 83 9.77 -2.44 12.54
CA ASP A 83 10.57 -3.55 13.04
C ASP A 83 11.67 -3.86 12.02
N LYS A 84 12.93 -3.67 12.42
CA LYS A 84 14.09 -3.89 11.55
C LYS A 84 14.16 -5.33 11.01
N SER A 85 13.58 -6.29 11.71
CA SER A 85 13.48 -7.67 11.23
C SER A 85 12.64 -7.83 9.96
N GLN A 86 11.81 -6.84 9.64
CA GLN A 86 10.99 -6.82 8.42
C GLN A 86 11.76 -6.36 7.17
N GLU A 87 12.92 -5.72 7.34
CA GLU A 87 13.64 -5.10 6.22
C GLU A 87 14.03 -6.11 5.16
N GLU A 88 14.58 -7.24 5.56
CA GLU A 88 15.06 -8.28 4.64
C GLU A 88 13.92 -8.84 3.79
N ILE A 89 12.80 -9.20 4.41
CA ILE A 89 11.65 -9.77 3.68
C ILE A 89 11.02 -8.74 2.73
N ILE A 90 11.00 -7.46 3.11
CA ILE A 90 10.52 -6.37 2.23
C ILE A 90 11.43 -6.26 1.00
N ILE A 91 12.74 -6.24 1.18
CA ILE A 91 13.72 -6.16 0.08
C ILE A 91 13.64 -7.40 -0.83
N ASN A 92 13.48 -8.58 -0.26
CA ASN A 92 13.36 -9.81 -1.04
C ASN A 92 12.08 -9.81 -1.88
N SER A 93 10.97 -9.32 -1.34
CA SER A 93 9.72 -9.16 -2.08
C SER A 93 9.86 -8.14 -3.22
N GLN A 94 10.55 -7.02 -2.99
CA GLN A 94 10.84 -6.01 -4.02
C GLN A 94 11.64 -6.61 -5.19
N LYS A 95 12.72 -7.34 -4.87
CA LYS A 95 13.56 -7.99 -5.89
C LYS A 95 12.77 -9.00 -6.73
N ALA A 96 11.91 -9.78 -6.08
CA ALA A 96 11.08 -10.76 -6.76
C ALA A 96 10.05 -10.09 -7.68
N TYR A 97 9.40 -9.03 -7.19
CA TYR A 97 8.43 -8.29 -7.97
C TYR A 97 9.08 -7.54 -9.13
N GLN A 98 10.26 -6.94 -8.94
CA GLN A 98 11.04 -6.32 -10.01
C GLN A 98 11.33 -7.32 -11.15
N LYS A 99 11.79 -8.53 -10.83
CA LYS A 99 12.03 -9.59 -11.83
C LYS A 99 10.76 -10.00 -12.58
N ALA A 100 9.61 -9.93 -11.93
CA ALA A 100 8.34 -10.23 -12.58
C ALA A 100 7.92 -9.09 -13.53
N LEU A 101 8.08 -7.84 -13.10
CA LEU A 101 7.80 -6.64 -13.90
C LEU A 101 8.65 -6.55 -15.17
N GLU A 102 9.95 -6.88 -15.07
CA GLU A 102 10.89 -6.85 -16.21
C GLU A 102 10.47 -7.80 -17.36
N LYS A 103 9.85 -8.93 -17.05
CA LYS A 103 9.36 -9.89 -18.05
C LYS A 103 8.25 -9.32 -18.93
N ASP A 104 7.49 -8.37 -18.39
CA ASP A 104 6.40 -7.71 -19.09
C ASP A 104 6.76 -6.26 -19.49
N ASN A 105 8.08 -5.95 -19.54
CA ASN A 105 8.67 -4.68 -19.99
C ASN A 105 8.24 -3.46 -19.15
N PHE A 106 7.92 -3.65 -17.87
CA PHE A 106 7.77 -2.55 -16.93
C PHE A 106 9.13 -1.97 -16.52
N GLY A 107 9.12 -0.71 -16.07
CA GLY A 107 10.32 -0.03 -15.58
C GLY A 107 10.79 -0.50 -14.19
N GLU A 108 11.76 0.22 -13.65
CA GLU A 108 12.29 -0.02 -12.30
C GLU A 108 11.31 0.43 -11.22
N ILE A 109 11.22 -0.35 -10.14
CA ILE A 109 10.44 -0.01 -8.95
C ILE A 109 11.00 1.28 -8.32
N GLN A 110 10.12 2.24 -8.09
CA GLN A 110 10.41 3.55 -7.47
C GLN A 110 10.03 3.61 -5.99
N THR A 111 9.60 2.49 -5.41
CA THR A 111 9.12 2.43 -4.02
C THR A 111 10.21 2.79 -3.02
N GLU A 112 9.94 3.80 -2.19
CA GLU A 112 10.77 4.15 -1.04
C GLU A 112 10.59 3.11 0.06
N ILE A 113 11.69 2.52 0.55
CA ILE A 113 11.67 1.56 1.67
C ILE A 113 12.50 2.15 2.79
N LYS A 114 11.87 2.45 3.93
CA LYS A 114 12.53 3.08 5.07
C LYS A 114 11.94 2.62 6.39
N ILE A 115 12.77 2.71 7.43
CA ILE A 115 12.28 2.57 8.80
C ILE A 115 11.32 3.71 9.13
N LEU A 116 10.20 3.37 9.77
CA LEU A 116 9.20 4.33 10.19
C LEU A 116 9.76 5.24 11.29
N ASN A 117 9.78 6.54 11.04
CA ASN A 117 10.12 7.52 12.07
C ASN A 117 8.88 7.91 12.87
N LYS A 118 7.90 8.48 12.18
CA LYS A 118 6.62 8.91 12.78
C LYS A 118 5.48 8.67 11.79
N TYR A 119 4.31 8.39 12.35
CA TYR A 119 3.05 8.32 11.63
C TYR A 119 2.09 9.32 12.24
N PHE A 120 1.47 10.12 11.40
CA PHE A 120 0.44 11.08 11.77
C PHE A 120 -0.88 10.66 11.12
N TYR A 121 -1.96 10.60 11.89
CA TYR A 121 -3.28 10.30 11.34
C TYR A 121 -3.71 11.42 10.40
N ALA A 122 -4.25 11.03 9.25
CA ALA A 122 -5.01 11.95 8.43
C ALA A 122 -6.34 12.29 9.11
N GLU A 123 -6.98 13.34 8.65
CA GLU A 123 -8.24 13.85 9.16
C GLU A 123 -9.35 12.78 9.12
N GLU A 124 -10.31 12.88 10.00
CA GLU A 124 -11.37 11.87 10.15
C GLU A 124 -12.15 11.63 8.86
N TYR A 125 -12.41 12.67 8.08
CA TYR A 125 -13.10 12.54 6.79
C TYR A 125 -12.31 11.80 5.69
N HIS A 126 -11.01 11.56 5.89
CA HIS A 126 -10.19 10.72 5.01
C HIS A 126 -10.20 9.24 5.43
N GLN A 127 -10.57 8.94 6.68
CA GLN A 127 -10.59 7.56 7.13
C GLN A 127 -11.69 6.78 6.40
N GLN A 128 -11.29 5.67 5.73
CA GLN A 128 -12.19 4.84 4.95
C GLN A 128 -13.07 5.63 3.95
N TYR A 129 -12.50 6.72 3.38
CA TYR A 129 -13.22 7.68 2.54
C TYR A 129 -14.05 7.01 1.44
N LEU A 130 -13.49 6.02 0.73
CA LEU A 130 -14.16 5.34 -0.37
C LEU A 130 -15.28 4.40 0.08
N ALA A 131 -15.35 4.04 1.35
CA ALA A 131 -16.44 3.27 1.94
C ALA A 131 -17.55 4.16 2.53
N SER A 132 -17.31 5.48 2.63
CA SER A 132 -18.25 6.42 3.21
C SER A 132 -19.43 6.67 2.27
N PHE A 133 -20.64 6.76 2.85
CA PHE A 133 -21.85 7.06 2.09
C PHE A 133 -21.74 8.45 1.42
N GLY A 134 -22.04 8.51 0.12
CA GLY A 134 -21.98 9.76 -0.67
C GLY A 134 -20.58 10.16 -1.12
N SER A 135 -19.54 9.39 -0.81
CA SER A 135 -18.21 9.62 -1.39
C SER A 135 -18.22 9.38 -2.90
N ARG A 136 -17.41 10.15 -3.64
CA ARG A 136 -17.11 9.80 -5.03
C ARG A 136 -16.18 8.59 -5.00
N GLN A 137 -16.71 7.43 -5.33
CA GLN A 137 -15.95 6.17 -5.40
C GLN A 137 -15.01 6.19 -6.59
N TYR A 138 -13.95 6.97 -6.49
CA TYR A 138 -12.93 7.09 -7.53
C TYR A 138 -11.56 6.74 -6.95
N CYS A 139 -10.88 5.84 -7.62
CA CYS A 139 -9.50 5.49 -7.35
C CYS A 139 -8.70 5.50 -8.65
N SER A 140 -7.64 6.28 -8.69
CA SER A 140 -6.76 6.41 -9.85
C SER A 140 -5.67 5.35 -9.94
N ALA A 141 -5.52 4.49 -8.92
CA ALA A 141 -4.52 3.43 -8.96
C ALA A 141 -4.67 2.56 -10.20
N SER A 142 -3.55 2.29 -10.86
CA SER A 142 -3.48 1.47 -12.07
C SER A 142 -2.56 0.28 -11.81
N PRO A 143 -3.08 -0.83 -11.26
CA PRO A 143 -2.30 -2.04 -11.02
C PRO A 143 -1.67 -2.58 -12.30
N THR A 144 -0.45 -3.11 -12.19
CA THR A 144 0.28 -3.70 -13.33
C THR A 144 -0.32 -5.02 -13.82
N LYS A 145 -1.20 -5.64 -13.03
CA LYS A 145 -1.74 -7.00 -13.23
C LYS A 145 -0.70 -8.12 -13.08
N ILE A 146 0.53 -7.78 -12.71
CA ILE A 146 1.58 -8.74 -12.41
C ILE A 146 1.37 -9.31 -11.01
N LYS A 147 1.55 -10.61 -10.87
CA LYS A 147 1.41 -11.32 -9.59
C LYS A 147 2.76 -11.49 -8.91
N LEU A 148 2.82 -11.19 -7.61
CA LEU A 148 3.96 -11.54 -6.79
C LEU A 148 3.95 -13.04 -6.53
N LYS A 149 4.99 -13.72 -7.02
CA LYS A 149 5.27 -15.14 -6.76
C LYS A 149 6.03 -15.32 -5.45
N ASP A 150 6.34 -16.56 -5.12
CA ASP A 150 7.20 -16.89 -3.99
C ASP A 150 8.55 -16.18 -4.11
N PHE A 151 9.05 -15.73 -2.97
CA PHE A 151 10.33 -15.07 -2.83
C PHE A 151 11.06 -15.57 -1.58
N GLU A 152 12.33 -15.27 -1.47
CA GLU A 152 13.17 -15.71 -0.36
C GLU A 152 12.59 -15.25 0.99
N ASN A 153 12.43 -16.20 1.90
CA ASN A 153 11.83 -16.03 3.23
C ASN A 153 10.34 -15.68 3.25
N CYS A 154 9.61 -15.79 2.12
CA CYS A 154 8.17 -15.59 2.16
C CYS A 154 7.46 -16.71 2.93
N ASN A 155 6.38 -16.35 3.59
CA ASN A 155 5.56 -17.26 4.37
C ASN A 155 4.09 -16.89 4.25
N TYR A 156 3.50 -17.10 3.07
CA TYR A 156 2.08 -16.83 2.83
C TYR A 156 1.21 -17.70 3.74
N LYS A 157 0.27 -17.09 4.43
CA LYS A 157 -0.71 -17.75 5.29
C LYS A 157 -2.10 -17.78 4.70
N LEU A 158 -2.41 -16.84 3.84
CA LEU A 158 -3.69 -16.78 3.17
C LEU A 158 -3.70 -17.74 1.98
N LYS A 159 -4.81 -18.47 1.83
CA LYS A 159 -5.00 -19.41 0.74
C LYS A 159 -5.14 -18.70 -0.61
N ASP A 160 -4.74 -19.37 -1.69
CA ASP A 160 -4.82 -18.85 -3.06
C ASP A 160 -6.24 -18.42 -3.44
N GLU A 161 -7.26 -19.15 -2.96
CA GLU A 161 -8.68 -18.81 -3.19
C GLU A 161 -9.05 -17.38 -2.75
N ILE A 162 -8.37 -16.83 -1.73
CA ILE A 162 -8.59 -15.45 -1.28
C ILE A 162 -8.05 -14.48 -2.34
N TRP A 163 -6.87 -14.77 -2.89
CA TRP A 163 -6.23 -13.94 -3.89
C TRP A 163 -6.92 -14.01 -5.26
N ASP A 164 -7.45 -15.16 -5.64
CA ASP A 164 -8.18 -15.37 -6.89
C ASP A 164 -9.50 -14.60 -6.95
N ASN A 165 -10.08 -14.33 -5.77
CA ASN A 165 -11.29 -13.52 -5.64
C ASN A 165 -11.05 -12.00 -5.70
N PHE A 166 -9.80 -11.54 -5.65
CA PHE A 166 -9.48 -10.11 -5.80
C PHE A 166 -9.48 -9.70 -7.27
N ASN A 167 -10.41 -8.85 -7.61
CA ASN A 167 -10.42 -8.17 -8.91
C ASN A 167 -9.82 -6.77 -8.77
N TRP A 168 -8.53 -6.64 -9.09
CA TRP A 168 -7.81 -5.38 -8.98
C TRP A 168 -8.34 -4.25 -9.87
N GLU A 169 -9.16 -4.52 -10.85
CA GLU A 169 -9.86 -3.48 -11.63
C GLU A 169 -10.97 -2.82 -10.83
N VAL A 170 -11.58 -3.57 -9.92
CA VAL A 170 -12.69 -3.13 -9.06
C VAL A 170 -12.20 -2.84 -7.64
N ASP A 171 -11.36 -3.73 -7.08
CA ASP A 171 -10.97 -3.74 -5.66
C ASP A 171 -9.68 -2.94 -5.36
N LYS A 172 -9.06 -2.32 -6.35
CA LYS A 172 -7.73 -1.69 -6.27
C LYS A 172 -7.56 -0.65 -5.17
N CYS A 173 -8.59 0.10 -4.84
CA CYS A 173 -8.55 1.09 -3.77
C CYS A 173 -9.74 0.99 -2.83
N VAL A 174 -10.77 0.30 -3.24
CA VAL A 174 -12.01 0.24 -2.50
C VAL A 174 -12.33 -1.18 -2.22
N LEU A 175 -12.54 -1.33 -0.99
CA LEU A 175 -13.33 -2.43 -0.52
C LEU A 175 -14.64 -1.82 -0.07
N ILE A 176 -15.57 -1.68 -0.99
CA ILE A 176 -16.94 -1.32 -0.66
C ILE A 176 -17.39 -2.35 0.35
N SER A 177 -17.60 -1.93 1.59
CA SER A 177 -18.31 -2.77 2.53
C SER A 177 -19.75 -2.82 2.06
N THR A 178 -20.13 -3.87 1.38
CA THR A 178 -21.53 -4.27 1.45
C THR A 178 -21.73 -4.70 2.90
N ASN A 179 -22.43 -3.89 3.68
CA ASN A 179 -23.02 -4.34 4.92
C ASN A 179 -24.05 -5.42 4.54
N GLU A 180 -23.68 -6.66 4.68
CA GLU A 180 -24.57 -7.77 4.93
C GLU A 180 -24.22 -8.35 6.30
#